data_078d9cfc0ced973da27214a9d3b4e2de
#
_entry.id   078d9cfc0ced973da27214a9d3b4e2de
#
_cell.length_a   1.000
_cell.length_b   1.000
_cell.length_c   1.000
_cell.angle_alpha   90.00
_cell.angle_beta   90.00
_cell.angle_gamma   90.00
#
_symmetry.space_group_name_H-M   'P 1'
#
loop_
_entity.id
_entity.type
_entity.pdbx_description
1 polymer ?
#
loop_
_entity_poly.entity_id
_entity_poly.type
_entity_poly.pdbx_seq_one_letter_code
_entity_poly.pdbx_strand_id
1 'polypeptide(L)'
;MDLFLPVEPNASGMLEVGDGHTLYWEESGNPHGVPVVFVHGGPGAGCAPAYRRFFDPRHWRIVLFDQRGCGRSQPTASLVGNTTPALVADMERLRERLGIERWVLFGGSWGSTLALAYGQAHPERALAFVLRGIFLCRPQEIDWFMTGMGTFFPEVHRRFAAHVAGDDGPELAAWYRRLTDPDPAIHLPAARAWCAYEEACARLVPRVAAGDGSGDGAASLAMARLECHYMVHQGFLAPGQLLDGVGRIRHLPAIIVQGRYDMVCPPVSAWDLARDWPAARLVMVPDAGHSAMEPGIRLALVAAMEGLKADLH
;
A
#
# COMPACT_ATOMS: atom_id res chain seq x y z
N MET A 1 -6.58 -22.48 1.33
CA MET A 1 -6.85 -22.26 -0.12
C MET A 1 -5.85 -21.25 -0.61
N ASP A 2 -5.21 -21.45 -1.75
CA ASP A 2 -4.36 -20.43 -2.40
C ASP A 2 -5.21 -19.42 -3.18
N LEU A 3 -4.59 -18.54 -3.96
CA LEU A 3 -5.32 -17.55 -4.77
C LEU A 3 -6.41 -18.18 -5.64
N PHE A 4 -7.52 -17.48 -5.79
CA PHE A 4 -8.57 -17.87 -6.72
C PHE A 4 -8.09 -17.86 -8.18
N LEU A 5 -8.87 -18.47 -9.07
CA LEU A 5 -8.60 -18.43 -10.49
C LEU A 5 -8.62 -16.96 -11.01
N PRO A 6 -7.87 -16.65 -12.07
CA PRO A 6 -7.94 -15.34 -12.71
C PRO A 6 -9.38 -14.99 -13.10
N VAL A 7 -9.72 -13.71 -12.89
CA VAL A 7 -11.01 -13.13 -13.29
C VAL A 7 -10.76 -11.82 -14.04
N GLU A 8 -11.50 -11.58 -15.11
CA GLU A 8 -11.44 -10.34 -15.86
C GLU A 8 -12.38 -9.29 -15.26
N PRO A 9 -12.13 -7.99 -15.48
CA PRO A 9 -13.05 -6.94 -15.05
C PRO A 9 -14.39 -7.03 -15.77
N ASN A 10 -15.47 -6.82 -15.01
CA ASN A 10 -16.82 -6.63 -15.55
C ASN A 10 -16.96 -5.21 -16.14
N ALA A 11 -16.27 -4.24 -15.51
CA ALA A 11 -16.26 -2.84 -15.90
C ALA A 11 -14.93 -2.20 -15.51
N SER A 12 -14.54 -1.17 -16.22
CA SER A 12 -13.41 -0.32 -15.90
C SER A 12 -13.63 1.08 -16.45
N GLY A 13 -12.88 2.06 -15.97
CA GLY A 13 -12.99 3.42 -16.46
C GLY A 13 -11.98 4.35 -15.83
N MET A 14 -12.14 5.63 -16.18
CA MET A 14 -11.36 6.74 -15.64
C MET A 14 -12.30 7.65 -14.85
N LEU A 15 -11.85 8.13 -13.68
CA LEU A 15 -12.59 9.03 -12.79
C LEU A 15 -11.79 10.31 -12.57
N GLU A 16 -12.33 11.44 -12.98
CA GLU A 16 -11.75 12.76 -12.65
C GLU A 16 -11.95 13.07 -11.16
N VAL A 17 -10.86 13.42 -10.47
CA VAL A 17 -10.87 13.63 -9.02
C VAL A 17 -10.39 15.02 -8.59
N GLY A 18 -10.17 15.92 -9.54
CA GLY A 18 -9.65 17.27 -9.29
C GLY A 18 -8.12 17.34 -9.34
N ASP A 19 -7.58 18.54 -9.20
CA ASP A 19 -6.15 18.86 -9.28
C ASP A 19 -5.47 18.36 -10.57
N GLY A 20 -6.24 18.14 -11.63
CA GLY A 20 -5.77 17.57 -12.90
C GLY A 20 -5.53 16.06 -12.87
N HIS A 21 -5.99 15.37 -11.83
CA HIS A 21 -5.87 13.91 -11.71
C HIS A 21 -7.09 13.17 -12.23
N THR A 22 -6.83 12.04 -12.91
CA THR A 22 -7.83 11.08 -13.35
C THR A 22 -7.40 9.69 -12.90
N LEU A 23 -8.25 9.01 -12.13
CA LEU A 23 -7.95 7.69 -11.56
C LEU A 23 -8.49 6.58 -12.43
N TYR A 24 -7.67 5.58 -12.69
CA TYR A 24 -8.15 4.31 -13.23
C TYR A 24 -8.83 3.48 -12.14
N TRP A 25 -9.96 2.88 -12.48
CA TRP A 25 -10.68 1.91 -11.65
C TRP A 25 -11.20 0.73 -12.45
N GLU A 26 -11.42 -0.39 -11.79
CA GLU A 26 -12.04 -1.57 -12.37
C GLU A 26 -12.87 -2.30 -11.33
N GLU A 27 -13.92 -2.97 -11.79
CA GLU A 27 -14.76 -3.89 -11.00
C GLU A 27 -14.70 -5.28 -11.59
N SER A 28 -14.61 -6.29 -10.74
CA SER A 28 -14.64 -7.70 -11.13
C SER A 28 -15.43 -8.53 -10.11
N GLY A 29 -15.68 -9.80 -10.43
CA GLY A 29 -16.42 -10.71 -9.58
C GLY A 29 -17.94 -10.51 -9.64
N ASN A 30 -18.63 -10.70 -8.51
CA ASN A 30 -20.09 -10.63 -8.42
C ASN A 30 -20.57 -9.16 -8.35
N PRO A 31 -21.26 -8.62 -9.35
CA PRO A 31 -21.74 -7.24 -9.33
C PRO A 31 -22.77 -6.95 -8.24
N HIS A 32 -23.40 -7.98 -7.70
CA HIS A 32 -24.37 -7.91 -6.60
C HIS A 32 -23.81 -8.41 -5.26
N GLY A 33 -22.51 -8.73 -5.24
CA GLY A 33 -21.82 -9.23 -4.05
C GLY A 33 -21.48 -8.15 -3.04
N VAL A 34 -20.90 -8.56 -1.92
CA VAL A 34 -20.40 -7.65 -0.90
C VAL A 34 -19.21 -6.85 -1.48
N PRO A 35 -19.25 -5.50 -1.43
CA PRO A 35 -18.17 -4.71 -1.99
C PRO A 35 -16.88 -4.80 -1.17
N VAL A 36 -15.76 -4.96 -1.85
CA VAL A 36 -14.41 -4.85 -1.29
C VAL A 36 -13.56 -3.95 -2.16
N VAL A 37 -12.86 -2.98 -1.57
CA VAL A 37 -11.88 -2.14 -2.26
C VAL A 37 -10.46 -2.59 -1.90
N PHE A 38 -9.67 -2.86 -2.93
CA PHE A 38 -8.24 -3.11 -2.80
C PHE A 38 -7.46 -1.79 -2.82
N VAL A 39 -6.81 -1.48 -1.71
CA VAL A 39 -5.99 -0.27 -1.54
C VAL A 39 -4.53 -0.68 -1.67
N HIS A 40 -3.92 -0.38 -2.82
CA HIS A 40 -2.54 -0.79 -3.10
C HIS A 40 -1.50 -0.03 -2.26
N GLY A 41 -0.32 -0.62 -2.15
CA GLY A 41 0.83 -0.08 -1.42
C GLY A 41 1.70 0.88 -2.25
N GLY A 42 2.90 1.06 -1.78
CA GLY A 42 3.89 2.05 -2.18
C GLY A 42 3.96 3.15 -1.12
N PRO A 43 3.36 4.34 -1.34
CA PRO A 43 2.44 4.73 -2.44
C PRO A 43 3.11 4.70 -3.81
N GLY A 44 2.33 4.45 -4.86
CA GLY A 44 2.86 4.49 -6.23
C GLY A 44 2.93 3.15 -6.95
N ALA A 45 2.64 2.02 -6.27
CA ALA A 45 2.73 0.70 -6.87
C ALA A 45 1.67 0.45 -7.97
N GLY A 46 0.47 1.00 -7.82
CA GLY A 46 -0.66 0.67 -8.69
C GLY A 46 -1.21 -0.74 -8.45
N CYS A 47 -2.24 -1.11 -9.18
CA CYS A 47 -2.89 -2.41 -9.10
C CYS A 47 -2.49 -3.35 -10.24
N ALA A 48 -2.36 -4.63 -9.92
CA ALA A 48 -2.11 -5.70 -10.88
C ALA A 48 -3.30 -6.67 -10.94
N PRO A 49 -3.55 -7.35 -12.09
CA PRO A 49 -4.61 -8.35 -12.22
C PRO A 49 -4.55 -9.48 -11.18
N ALA A 50 -3.35 -9.81 -10.71
CA ALA A 50 -3.13 -10.83 -9.68
C ALA A 50 -3.84 -10.50 -8.36
N TYR A 51 -4.09 -9.23 -8.06
CA TYR A 51 -4.73 -8.82 -6.79
C TYR A 51 -6.22 -9.12 -6.74
N ARG A 52 -6.92 -9.25 -7.88
CA ARG A 52 -8.31 -9.74 -7.93
C ARG A 52 -8.45 -11.13 -7.31
N ARG A 53 -7.38 -11.92 -7.33
CA ARG A 53 -7.35 -13.34 -6.94
C ARG A 53 -7.29 -13.57 -5.43
N PHE A 54 -7.22 -12.55 -4.62
CA PHE A 54 -7.39 -12.66 -3.16
C PHE A 54 -8.87 -12.90 -2.76
N PHE A 55 -9.80 -12.68 -3.67
CA PHE A 55 -11.23 -12.64 -3.40
C PHE A 55 -11.96 -13.73 -4.20
N ASP A 56 -12.95 -14.41 -3.55
CA ASP A 56 -13.88 -15.30 -4.28
C ASP A 56 -14.78 -14.46 -5.21
N PRO A 57 -14.63 -14.59 -6.53
CA PRO A 57 -15.38 -13.77 -7.48
C PRO A 57 -16.89 -14.08 -7.51
N ARG A 58 -17.35 -15.15 -6.86
CA ARG A 58 -18.78 -15.47 -6.75
C ARG A 58 -19.45 -14.72 -5.60
N HIS A 59 -18.68 -14.27 -4.60
CA HIS A 59 -19.18 -13.61 -3.40
C HIS A 59 -18.90 -12.10 -3.42
N TRP A 60 -17.67 -11.71 -3.78
CA TRP A 60 -17.21 -10.34 -3.66
C TRP A 60 -17.45 -9.51 -4.92
N ARG A 61 -17.91 -8.27 -4.74
CA ARG A 61 -17.82 -7.21 -5.73
C ARG A 61 -16.47 -6.53 -5.53
N ILE A 62 -15.52 -6.85 -6.39
CA ILE A 62 -14.09 -6.54 -6.22
C ILE A 62 -13.78 -5.24 -6.95
N VAL A 63 -13.37 -4.21 -6.21
CA VAL A 63 -12.95 -2.91 -6.75
C VAL A 63 -11.45 -2.78 -6.61
N LEU A 64 -10.75 -2.56 -7.73
CA LEU A 64 -9.36 -2.13 -7.77
C LEU A 64 -9.29 -0.73 -8.37
N PHE A 65 -8.40 0.11 -7.86
CA PHE A 65 -8.13 1.42 -8.43
C PHE A 65 -6.65 1.77 -8.27
N ASP A 66 -6.14 2.54 -9.22
CA ASP A 66 -4.79 3.08 -9.13
C ASP A 66 -4.89 4.49 -8.51
N GLN A 67 -4.16 4.73 -7.40
CA GLN A 67 -4.16 6.02 -6.71
C GLN A 67 -3.53 7.10 -7.58
N ARG A 68 -3.59 8.38 -7.14
CA ARG A 68 -3.00 9.51 -7.89
C ARG A 68 -1.54 9.24 -8.25
N GLY A 69 -1.18 9.50 -9.48
CA GLY A 69 0.21 9.49 -9.93
C GLY A 69 0.79 8.11 -10.26
N CYS A 70 0.02 7.02 -10.17
CA CYS A 70 0.57 5.68 -10.37
C CYS A 70 -0.28 4.78 -11.28
N GLY A 71 0.31 3.67 -11.69
CA GLY A 71 -0.35 2.68 -12.53
C GLY A 71 -0.89 3.30 -13.82
N ARG A 72 -2.19 3.14 -14.05
CA ARG A 72 -2.93 3.65 -15.21
C ARG A 72 -3.56 5.03 -14.94
N SER A 73 -3.48 5.54 -13.70
CA SER A 73 -3.94 6.88 -13.34
C SER A 73 -3.02 7.96 -13.88
N GLN A 74 -3.60 9.14 -14.18
CA GLN A 74 -2.87 10.25 -14.80
C GLN A 74 -3.00 11.54 -13.97
N PRO A 75 -1.98 12.41 -14.03
CA PRO A 75 -0.67 12.26 -14.69
C PRO A 75 0.28 11.37 -13.87
N THR A 76 1.10 10.58 -14.56
CA THR A 76 2.05 9.64 -13.91
C THR A 76 3.11 10.40 -13.09
N ALA A 77 3.44 9.87 -11.89
CA ALA A 77 4.43 10.41 -10.95
C ALA A 77 4.18 11.87 -10.52
N SER A 78 2.94 12.37 -10.67
CA SER A 78 2.57 13.73 -10.26
C SER A 78 2.43 13.84 -8.74
N LEU A 79 3.01 14.90 -8.17
CA LEU A 79 2.92 15.25 -6.75
C LEU A 79 1.88 16.33 -6.47
N VAL A 80 1.30 16.94 -7.52
CA VAL A 80 0.32 18.01 -7.38
C VAL A 80 -0.93 17.50 -6.67
N GLY A 81 -1.31 18.11 -5.54
CA GLY A 81 -2.47 17.69 -4.77
C GLY A 81 -2.43 16.22 -4.31
N ASN A 82 -1.26 15.57 -4.33
CA ASN A 82 -1.12 14.16 -3.96
C ASN A 82 -0.81 14.07 -2.47
N THR A 83 -1.86 13.98 -1.66
CA THR A 83 -1.83 13.98 -0.19
C THR A 83 -2.81 12.96 0.36
N THR A 84 -2.61 12.47 1.59
CA THR A 84 -3.53 11.51 2.22
C THR A 84 -4.98 12.02 2.30
N PRO A 85 -5.27 13.26 2.68
CA PRO A 85 -6.64 13.77 2.64
C PRO A 85 -7.26 13.75 1.23
N ALA A 86 -6.46 14.06 0.18
CA ALA A 86 -6.94 14.01 -1.19
C ALA A 86 -7.25 12.57 -1.61
N LEU A 87 -6.40 11.59 -1.27
CA LEU A 87 -6.67 10.18 -1.56
C LEU A 87 -7.89 9.64 -0.82
N VAL A 88 -8.13 10.07 0.42
CA VAL A 88 -9.36 9.75 1.17
C VAL A 88 -10.59 10.28 0.43
N ALA A 89 -10.55 11.53 -0.01
CA ALA A 89 -11.64 12.13 -0.80
C ALA A 89 -11.85 11.43 -2.14
N ASP A 90 -10.76 10.99 -2.78
CA ASP A 90 -10.83 10.22 -4.04
C ASP A 90 -11.52 8.87 -3.85
N MET A 91 -11.24 8.18 -2.74
CA MET A 91 -11.94 6.93 -2.40
C MET A 91 -13.45 7.16 -2.23
N GLU A 92 -13.87 8.25 -1.59
CA GLU A 92 -15.30 8.60 -1.48
C GLU A 92 -15.91 8.88 -2.86
N ARG A 93 -15.25 9.64 -3.72
CA ARG A 93 -15.72 9.87 -5.11
C ARG A 93 -15.87 8.56 -5.88
N LEU A 94 -14.91 7.64 -5.73
CA LEU A 94 -14.97 6.32 -6.37
C LEU A 94 -16.15 5.50 -5.83
N ARG A 95 -16.31 5.45 -4.50
CA ARG A 95 -17.42 4.76 -3.84
C ARG A 95 -18.77 5.26 -4.37
N GLU A 96 -18.96 6.59 -4.39
CA GLU A 96 -20.18 7.24 -4.88
C GLU A 96 -20.40 6.97 -6.39
N ARG A 97 -19.35 7.07 -7.21
CA ARG A 97 -19.41 6.77 -8.65
C ARG A 97 -19.88 5.35 -8.93
N LEU A 98 -19.53 4.40 -8.08
CA LEU A 98 -19.89 2.99 -8.18
C LEU A 98 -21.23 2.64 -7.49
N GLY A 99 -21.88 3.61 -6.84
CA GLY A 99 -23.12 3.39 -6.09
C GLY A 99 -22.96 2.41 -4.91
N ILE A 100 -21.77 2.40 -4.30
CA ILE A 100 -21.47 1.55 -3.15
C ILE A 100 -21.77 2.32 -1.86
N GLU A 101 -22.58 1.77 -0.98
CA GLU A 101 -22.89 2.38 0.32
C GLU A 101 -21.74 2.17 1.32
N ARG A 102 -21.28 0.95 1.47
CA ARG A 102 -20.18 0.53 2.36
C ARG A 102 -19.35 -0.57 1.70
N TRP A 103 -18.11 -0.67 2.07
CA TRP A 103 -17.20 -1.68 1.55
C TRP A 103 -16.24 -2.23 2.60
N VAL A 104 -15.69 -3.41 2.34
CA VAL A 104 -14.53 -3.93 3.06
C VAL A 104 -13.28 -3.24 2.54
N LEU A 105 -12.41 -2.79 3.46
CA LEU A 105 -11.14 -2.15 3.15
C LEU A 105 -10.03 -3.19 3.20
N PHE A 106 -9.47 -3.54 2.04
CA PHE A 106 -8.35 -4.47 1.93
C PHE A 106 -7.11 -3.71 1.51
N GLY A 107 -6.12 -3.57 2.42
CA GLY A 107 -4.93 -2.77 2.16
C GLY A 107 -3.67 -3.33 2.77
N GLY A 108 -2.53 -3.12 2.11
CA GLY A 108 -1.24 -3.56 2.63
C GLY A 108 -0.15 -2.52 2.46
N SER A 109 0.83 -2.49 3.39
CA SER A 109 1.89 -1.49 3.39
C SER A 109 1.30 -0.08 3.47
N TRP A 110 1.69 0.85 2.61
CA TRP A 110 0.99 2.13 2.44
C TRP A 110 -0.54 1.97 2.31
N GLY A 111 -1.01 0.92 1.64
CA GLY A 111 -2.45 0.65 1.54
C GLY A 111 -3.13 0.42 2.90
N SER A 112 -2.41 -0.06 3.91
CA SER A 112 -2.92 -0.13 5.29
C SER A 112 -3.04 1.26 5.93
N THR A 113 -2.08 2.14 5.67
CA THR A 113 -2.10 3.56 6.08
C THR A 113 -3.33 4.26 5.54
N LEU A 114 -3.53 4.16 4.21
CA LEU A 114 -4.66 4.82 3.55
C LEU A 114 -6.01 4.21 3.94
N ALA A 115 -6.09 2.89 4.09
CA ALA A 115 -7.30 2.22 4.57
C ALA A 115 -7.68 2.66 6.00
N LEU A 116 -6.70 2.81 6.90
CA LEU A 116 -6.92 3.33 8.25
C LEU A 116 -7.36 4.79 8.22
N ALA A 117 -6.67 5.64 7.44
CA ALA A 117 -7.02 7.05 7.31
C ALA A 117 -8.44 7.23 6.75
N TYR A 118 -8.81 6.46 5.72
CA TYR A 118 -10.15 6.47 5.16
C TYR A 118 -11.21 6.00 6.17
N GLY A 119 -10.99 4.85 6.81
CA GLY A 119 -11.96 4.31 7.76
C GLY A 119 -12.15 5.20 9.00
N GLN A 120 -11.11 5.90 9.43
CA GLN A 120 -11.20 6.86 10.53
C GLN A 120 -11.92 8.16 10.12
N ALA A 121 -11.84 8.55 8.86
CA ALA A 121 -12.58 9.68 8.32
C ALA A 121 -14.06 9.34 8.07
N HIS A 122 -14.33 8.12 7.60
CA HIS A 122 -15.65 7.63 7.18
C HIS A 122 -15.99 6.26 7.80
N PRO A 123 -16.08 6.14 9.14
CA PRO A 123 -16.30 4.84 9.79
C PRO A 123 -17.64 4.20 9.40
N GLU A 124 -18.63 5.01 9.04
CA GLU A 124 -19.95 4.55 8.55
C GLU A 124 -19.88 3.93 7.14
N ARG A 125 -18.79 4.12 6.40
CA ARG A 125 -18.56 3.56 5.06
C ARG A 125 -17.75 2.27 5.07
N ALA A 126 -17.16 1.91 6.20
CA ALA A 126 -16.41 0.68 6.35
C ALA A 126 -17.30 -0.45 6.89
N LEU A 127 -17.19 -1.65 6.28
CA LEU A 127 -17.78 -2.88 6.77
C LEU A 127 -16.82 -3.65 7.67
N ALA A 128 -15.58 -3.78 7.23
CA ALA A 128 -14.50 -4.49 7.90
C ALA A 128 -13.14 -4.09 7.31
N PHE A 129 -12.06 -4.52 7.94
CA PHE A 129 -10.70 -4.30 7.46
C PHE A 129 -9.95 -5.62 7.33
N VAL A 130 -9.22 -5.79 6.22
CA VAL A 130 -8.17 -6.80 6.07
C VAL A 130 -6.88 -6.06 5.73
N LEU A 131 -5.99 -6.00 6.68
CA LEU A 131 -4.77 -5.21 6.59
C LEU A 131 -3.54 -6.11 6.61
N ARG A 132 -2.48 -5.72 5.89
CA ARG A 132 -1.22 -6.48 5.81
C ARG A 132 -0.01 -5.56 5.86
N GLY A 133 1.06 -6.00 6.58
CA GLY A 133 2.30 -5.25 6.61
C GLY A 133 2.06 -3.82 7.07
N ILE A 134 1.64 -3.66 8.31
CA ILE A 134 1.14 -2.38 8.85
C ILE A 134 2.22 -1.30 8.79
N PHE A 135 1.88 -0.20 8.14
CA PHE A 135 2.65 1.03 8.09
C PHE A 135 1.80 2.18 8.65
N LEU A 136 2.25 2.78 9.74
CA LEU A 136 1.54 3.87 10.42
C LEU A 136 2.12 5.25 10.09
N CYS A 137 3.13 5.27 9.22
CA CYS A 137 3.84 6.46 8.76
C CYS A 137 4.43 7.31 9.90
N ARG A 138 4.83 6.66 11.00
CA ARG A 138 5.47 7.31 12.14
C ARG A 138 6.94 7.63 11.83
N PRO A 139 7.54 8.65 12.43
CA PRO A 139 8.96 8.98 12.20
C PRO A 139 9.90 7.78 12.36
N GLN A 140 9.72 6.95 13.40
CA GLN A 140 10.56 5.76 13.62
C GLN A 140 10.40 4.69 12.53
N GLU A 141 9.29 4.62 11.82
CA GLU A 141 9.09 3.70 10.70
C GLU A 141 9.77 4.22 9.44
N ILE A 142 9.77 5.53 9.24
CA ILE A 142 10.52 6.19 8.16
C ILE A 142 12.03 6.05 8.41
N ASP A 143 12.49 6.31 9.65
CA ASP A 143 13.89 6.12 10.04
C ASP A 143 14.33 4.65 9.88
N TRP A 144 13.43 3.70 10.21
CA TRP A 144 13.67 2.28 9.99
C TRP A 144 13.88 1.97 8.50
N PHE A 145 13.01 2.48 7.62
CA PHE A 145 13.17 2.30 6.18
C PHE A 145 14.48 2.89 5.68
N MET A 146 14.80 4.13 6.08
CA MET A 146 15.98 4.84 5.60
C MET A 146 17.29 4.24 6.10
N THR A 147 17.35 3.74 7.34
CA THR A 147 18.59 3.31 7.99
C THR A 147 18.50 1.95 8.67
N GLY A 148 17.40 1.66 9.35
CA GLY A 148 17.27 0.47 10.20
C GLY A 148 17.36 -0.85 9.44
N MET A 149 16.78 -0.93 8.24
CA MET A 149 16.91 -2.11 7.37
C MET A 149 18.37 -2.44 7.02
N GLY A 150 19.25 -1.45 7.00
CA GLY A 150 20.68 -1.63 6.80
C GLY A 150 21.37 -2.51 7.84
N THR A 151 20.76 -2.71 9.00
CA THR A 151 21.24 -3.67 10.01
C THR A 151 21.17 -5.11 9.50
N PHE A 152 20.17 -5.44 8.70
CA PHE A 152 19.97 -6.79 8.15
C PHE A 152 20.46 -6.91 6.69
N PHE A 153 20.48 -5.81 5.95
CA PHE A 153 20.87 -5.76 4.54
C PHE A 153 21.98 -4.71 4.30
N PRO A 154 23.17 -4.84 4.95
CA PRO A 154 24.19 -3.79 4.93
C PRO A 154 24.77 -3.53 3.53
N GLU A 155 24.88 -4.55 2.69
CA GLU A 155 25.38 -4.42 1.32
C GLU A 155 24.37 -3.72 0.39
N VAL A 156 23.08 -3.93 0.62
CA VAL A 156 21.99 -3.29 -0.14
C VAL A 156 21.86 -1.83 0.28
N HIS A 157 21.82 -1.59 1.59
CA HIS A 157 21.76 -0.24 2.15
C HIS A 157 22.97 0.61 1.75
N ARG A 158 24.20 0.06 1.74
CA ARG A 158 25.38 0.79 1.30
C ARG A 158 25.26 1.25 -0.16
N ARG A 159 24.69 0.42 -1.04
CA ARG A 159 24.43 0.83 -2.43
C ARG A 159 23.35 1.92 -2.50
N PHE A 160 22.30 1.80 -1.73
CA PHE A 160 21.24 2.80 -1.62
C PHE A 160 21.84 4.15 -1.17
N ALA A 161 22.46 4.21 -0.01
CA ALA A 161 23.07 5.44 0.54
C ALA A 161 24.10 6.08 -0.39
N ALA A 162 24.85 5.27 -1.17
CA ALA A 162 25.84 5.78 -2.11
C ALA A 162 25.27 6.68 -3.23
N HIS A 163 23.98 6.53 -3.56
CA HIS A 163 23.35 7.37 -4.58
C HIS A 163 23.20 8.82 -4.17
N VAL A 164 23.15 9.11 -2.87
CA VAL A 164 23.00 10.46 -2.32
C VAL A 164 24.23 10.89 -1.49
N ALA A 165 25.27 10.06 -1.49
CA ALA A 165 26.51 10.36 -0.75
C ALA A 165 27.14 11.64 -1.29
N GLY A 166 27.36 12.60 -0.40
CA GLY A 166 27.91 13.93 -0.74
C GLY A 166 26.87 14.99 -1.07
N ASP A 167 25.59 14.64 -1.11
CA ASP A 167 24.51 15.64 -1.19
C ASP A 167 24.33 16.34 0.17
N ASP A 168 23.97 17.62 0.15
CA ASP A 168 23.76 18.39 1.38
C ASP A 168 22.48 17.97 2.13
N GLY A 169 22.53 18.01 3.47
CA GLY A 169 21.39 17.83 4.36
C GLY A 169 21.01 16.36 4.65
N PRO A 170 19.83 16.13 5.26
CA PRO A 170 19.37 14.79 5.60
C PRO A 170 19.21 13.90 4.38
N GLU A 171 19.51 12.61 4.53
CA GLU A 171 19.48 11.61 3.45
C GLU A 171 18.13 11.56 2.73
N LEU A 172 17.01 11.51 3.44
CA LEU A 172 15.67 11.50 2.84
C LEU A 172 15.40 12.77 2.01
N ALA A 173 15.88 13.94 2.44
CA ALA A 173 15.74 15.18 1.67
C ALA A 173 16.62 15.17 0.41
N ALA A 174 17.80 14.55 0.46
CA ALA A 174 18.66 14.36 -0.69
C ALA A 174 18.00 13.44 -1.73
N TRP A 175 17.41 12.33 -1.28
CA TRP A 175 16.61 11.45 -2.14
C TRP A 175 15.45 12.20 -2.79
N TYR A 176 14.71 13.00 -2.00
CA TYR A 176 13.57 13.77 -2.53
C TYR A 176 13.99 14.73 -3.64
N ARG A 177 15.11 15.47 -3.46
CA ARG A 177 15.64 16.36 -4.50
C ARG A 177 15.95 15.61 -5.78
N ARG A 178 16.62 14.45 -5.70
CA ARG A 178 16.97 13.65 -6.89
C ARG A 178 15.73 13.07 -7.58
N LEU A 179 14.77 12.56 -6.81
CA LEU A 179 13.55 11.97 -7.35
C LEU A 179 12.60 13.01 -7.95
N THR A 180 12.69 14.28 -7.52
CA THR A 180 11.89 15.39 -8.06
C THR A 180 12.63 16.22 -9.10
N ASP A 181 13.90 15.92 -9.37
CA ASP A 181 14.67 16.60 -10.41
C ASP A 181 13.98 16.45 -11.78
N PRO A 182 13.89 17.50 -12.60
CA PRO A 182 13.27 17.41 -13.92
C PRO A 182 14.08 16.59 -14.94
N ASP A 183 15.40 16.41 -14.71
CA ASP A 183 16.27 15.67 -15.63
C ASP A 183 16.11 14.15 -15.45
N PRO A 184 15.67 13.42 -16.50
CA PRO A 184 15.62 11.96 -16.48
C PRO A 184 16.95 11.27 -16.18
N ALA A 185 18.09 11.90 -16.50
CA ALA A 185 19.41 11.37 -16.20
C ALA A 185 19.71 11.36 -14.69
N ILE A 186 18.98 12.15 -13.91
CA ILE A 186 19.07 12.22 -12.44
C ILE A 186 17.98 11.36 -11.79
N HIS A 187 16.72 11.59 -12.11
CA HIS A 187 15.63 10.96 -11.37
C HIS A 187 15.43 9.47 -11.71
N LEU A 188 15.72 9.00 -12.94
CA LEU A 188 15.51 7.59 -13.27
C LEU A 188 16.51 6.64 -12.58
N PRO A 189 17.83 6.92 -12.53
CA PRO A 189 18.76 6.12 -11.72
C PRO A 189 18.38 6.11 -10.23
N ALA A 190 18.00 7.27 -9.67
CA ALA A 190 17.57 7.38 -8.30
C ALA A 190 16.31 6.52 -8.04
N ALA A 191 15.32 6.57 -8.91
CA ALA A 191 14.11 5.77 -8.79
C ALA A 191 14.38 4.26 -8.83
N ARG A 192 15.23 3.81 -9.73
CA ARG A 192 15.66 2.40 -9.81
C ARG A 192 16.37 1.95 -8.54
N ALA A 193 17.26 2.79 -8.00
CA ALA A 193 17.99 2.46 -6.79
C ALA A 193 17.08 2.37 -5.56
N TRP A 194 16.10 3.27 -5.44
CA TRP A 194 15.08 3.24 -4.41
C TRP A 194 14.26 1.96 -4.46
N CYS A 195 13.66 1.65 -5.63
CA CYS A 195 12.86 0.43 -5.80
C CYS A 195 13.69 -0.86 -5.58
N ALA A 196 14.94 -0.88 -6.01
CA ALA A 196 15.83 -2.03 -5.81
C ALA A 196 16.15 -2.26 -4.32
N TYR A 197 16.28 -1.19 -3.53
CA TYR A 197 16.47 -1.26 -2.09
C TYR A 197 15.27 -1.89 -1.40
N GLU A 198 14.07 -1.38 -1.65
CA GLU A 198 12.84 -1.92 -1.04
C GLU A 198 12.59 -3.38 -1.46
N GLU A 199 12.67 -3.69 -2.77
CA GLU A 199 12.43 -5.06 -3.27
C GLU A 199 13.40 -6.08 -2.65
N ALA A 200 14.66 -5.70 -2.43
CA ALA A 200 15.64 -6.58 -1.79
C ALA A 200 15.27 -6.93 -0.34
N CYS A 201 14.56 -6.02 0.36
CA CYS A 201 14.16 -6.19 1.76
C CYS A 201 12.73 -6.77 1.90
N ALA A 202 11.94 -6.81 0.81
CA ALA A 202 10.51 -7.12 0.88
C ALA A 202 10.19 -8.60 1.09
N ARG A 203 11.16 -9.51 1.00
CA ARG A 203 10.91 -10.97 1.09
C ARG A 203 11.84 -11.63 2.08
N LEU A 204 11.32 -12.63 2.78
CA LEU A 204 12.14 -13.46 3.66
C LEU A 204 13.21 -14.21 2.87
N VAL A 205 12.83 -14.78 1.72
CA VAL A 205 13.79 -15.40 0.81
C VAL A 205 13.87 -14.54 -0.45
N PRO A 206 15.03 -13.88 -0.69
CA PRO A 206 15.20 -13.06 -1.88
C PRO A 206 14.93 -13.86 -3.15
N ARG A 207 14.23 -13.27 -4.10
CA ARG A 207 14.20 -13.83 -5.45
C ARG A 207 15.51 -13.48 -6.16
N VAL A 208 16.09 -14.45 -6.83
CA VAL A 208 17.16 -14.14 -7.82
C VAL A 208 16.48 -13.25 -8.86
N ALA A 209 16.91 -11.99 -8.92
CA ALA A 209 16.37 -11.06 -9.89
C ALA A 209 16.60 -11.62 -11.30
N ALA A 210 15.54 -11.91 -12.02
CA ALA A 210 15.63 -12.21 -13.45
C ALA A 210 15.78 -10.86 -14.16
N GLY A 211 17.02 -10.33 -14.22
CA GLY A 211 17.33 -9.10 -14.94
C GLY A 211 17.95 -7.99 -14.10
N ASP A 212 18.51 -7.03 -14.80
CA ASP A 212 19.29 -5.89 -14.32
C ASP A 212 18.47 -4.72 -13.72
N GLY A 213 17.24 -4.98 -13.25
CA GLY A 213 16.37 -3.91 -12.74
C GLY A 213 15.83 -2.97 -13.82
N SER A 214 15.82 -3.41 -15.09
CA SER A 214 15.27 -2.65 -16.23
C SER A 214 13.72 -2.65 -16.27
N GLY A 215 13.07 -2.62 -15.10
CA GLY A 215 11.63 -2.38 -15.01
C GLY A 215 11.25 -1.08 -15.72
N ASP A 216 9.98 -0.93 -16.10
CA ASP A 216 9.46 0.30 -16.71
C ASP A 216 9.90 1.52 -15.88
N GLY A 217 10.71 2.39 -16.49
CA GLY A 217 11.26 3.56 -15.82
C GLY A 217 10.18 4.50 -15.27
N ALA A 218 9.02 4.55 -15.92
CA ALA A 218 7.88 5.35 -15.48
C ALA A 218 7.24 4.76 -14.20
N ALA A 219 7.09 3.43 -14.12
CA ALA A 219 6.58 2.76 -12.93
C ALA A 219 7.54 2.89 -11.75
N SER A 220 8.85 2.71 -11.97
CA SER A 220 9.86 2.92 -10.93
C SER A 220 9.88 4.36 -10.43
N LEU A 221 9.73 5.34 -11.34
CA LEU A 221 9.68 6.75 -10.98
C LEU A 221 8.42 7.07 -10.16
N ALA A 222 7.26 6.58 -10.58
CA ALA A 222 6.02 6.76 -9.85
C ALA A 222 6.13 6.21 -8.43
N MET A 223 6.61 4.98 -8.29
CA MET A 223 6.82 4.32 -6.99
C MET A 223 7.75 5.14 -6.09
N ALA A 224 9.00 5.33 -6.51
CA ALA A 224 10.02 5.96 -5.68
C ALA A 224 9.70 7.43 -5.35
N ARG A 225 9.21 8.20 -6.35
CA ARG A 225 8.89 9.62 -6.19
C ARG A 225 7.73 9.81 -5.21
N LEU A 226 6.66 9.04 -5.35
CA LEU A 226 5.50 9.15 -4.47
C LEU A 226 5.84 8.65 -3.07
N GLU A 227 6.51 7.52 -2.93
CA GLU A 227 6.89 7.00 -1.62
C GLU A 227 7.77 7.99 -0.84
N CYS A 228 8.83 8.50 -1.49
CA CYS A 228 9.69 9.51 -0.89
C CYS A 228 8.92 10.80 -0.54
N HIS A 229 8.00 11.24 -1.41
CA HIS A 229 7.14 12.41 -1.16
C HIS A 229 6.30 12.23 0.10
N TYR A 230 5.66 11.07 0.27
CA TYR A 230 4.87 10.81 1.47
C TYR A 230 5.74 10.67 2.71
N MET A 231 6.92 10.07 2.62
CA MET A 231 7.86 9.96 3.74
C MET A 231 8.36 11.33 4.21
N VAL A 232 8.78 12.20 3.29
CA VAL A 232 9.23 13.59 3.62
C VAL A 232 8.12 14.38 4.32
N HIS A 233 6.87 14.17 3.93
CA HIS A 233 5.72 14.88 4.50
C HIS A 233 5.00 14.07 5.61
N GLN A 234 5.64 13.02 6.15
CA GLN A 234 5.06 12.17 7.22
C GLN A 234 3.65 11.69 6.89
N GLY A 235 3.42 11.30 5.62
CA GLY A 235 2.14 10.84 5.12
C GLY A 235 1.04 11.90 5.10
N PHE A 236 1.37 13.19 5.28
CA PHE A 236 0.38 14.26 5.49
C PHE A 236 -0.59 13.95 6.65
N LEU A 237 -0.06 13.29 7.69
CA LEU A 237 -0.76 12.90 8.91
C LEU A 237 -0.17 13.65 10.11
N ALA A 238 -1.00 13.92 11.11
CA ALA A 238 -0.47 14.37 12.40
C ALA A 238 0.32 13.24 13.09
N PRO A 239 1.32 13.55 13.91
CA PRO A 239 2.06 12.53 14.65
C PRO A 239 1.14 11.61 15.46
N GLY A 240 1.26 10.29 15.26
CA GLY A 240 0.45 9.28 15.96
C GLY A 240 -1.01 9.15 15.49
N GLN A 241 -1.46 9.97 14.52
CA GLN A 241 -2.86 10.10 14.13
C GLN A 241 -3.59 8.77 13.93
N LEU A 242 -2.95 7.78 13.30
CA LEU A 242 -3.62 6.52 12.97
C LEU A 242 -3.84 5.63 14.20
N LEU A 243 -2.95 5.65 15.19
CA LEU A 243 -3.18 4.95 16.46
C LEU A 243 -4.20 5.70 17.34
N ASP A 244 -4.05 7.00 17.47
CA ASP A 244 -4.98 7.83 18.25
C ASP A 244 -6.40 7.78 17.70
N GLY A 245 -6.51 7.64 16.36
CA GLY A 245 -7.78 7.54 15.65
C GLY A 245 -8.48 6.17 15.71
N VAL A 246 -7.84 5.11 16.23
CA VAL A 246 -8.41 3.75 16.30
C VAL A 246 -9.77 3.73 17.02
N GLY A 247 -9.95 4.61 18.03
CA GLY A 247 -11.22 4.74 18.76
C GLY A 247 -12.45 4.91 17.86
N ARG A 248 -12.30 5.50 16.67
CA ARG A 248 -13.38 5.73 15.69
C ARG A 248 -13.83 4.46 14.98
N ILE A 249 -12.93 3.49 14.80
CA ILE A 249 -13.16 2.25 14.03
C ILE A 249 -13.08 0.98 14.88
N ARG A 250 -12.75 1.08 16.16
CA ARG A 250 -12.49 -0.06 17.06
C ARG A 250 -13.65 -1.04 17.20
N HIS A 251 -14.87 -0.63 16.84
CA HIS A 251 -16.08 -1.46 16.85
C HIS A 251 -16.24 -2.29 15.57
N LEU A 252 -15.50 -1.97 14.52
CA LEU A 252 -15.54 -2.67 13.24
C LEU A 252 -14.61 -3.88 13.26
N PRO A 253 -14.99 -5.01 12.66
CA PRO A 253 -14.12 -6.17 12.56
C PRO A 253 -12.88 -5.88 11.72
N ALA A 254 -11.74 -6.40 12.18
CA ALA A 254 -10.48 -6.27 11.45
C ALA A 254 -9.66 -7.56 11.52
N ILE A 255 -8.96 -7.88 10.44
CA ILE A 255 -7.96 -8.93 10.39
C ILE A 255 -6.65 -8.31 9.93
N ILE A 256 -5.62 -8.41 10.77
CA ILE A 256 -4.29 -7.89 10.50
C ILE A 256 -3.38 -9.08 10.22
N VAL A 257 -2.87 -9.20 9.00
CA VAL A 257 -1.92 -10.24 8.58
C VAL A 257 -0.52 -9.64 8.54
N GLN A 258 0.41 -10.21 9.30
CA GLN A 258 1.76 -9.66 9.43
C GLN A 258 2.82 -10.76 9.29
N GLY A 259 3.80 -10.55 8.44
CA GLY A 259 4.98 -11.42 8.38
C GLY A 259 5.86 -11.24 9.60
N ARG A 260 6.31 -12.34 10.19
CA ARG A 260 7.21 -12.30 11.37
C ARG A 260 8.52 -11.59 11.06
N TYR A 261 9.02 -11.74 9.85
CA TYR A 261 10.28 -11.20 9.36
C TYR A 261 10.07 -10.09 8.32
N ASP A 262 8.98 -9.35 8.48
CA ASP A 262 8.72 -8.16 7.65
C ASP A 262 9.75 -7.08 8.01
N MET A 263 10.71 -6.86 7.09
CA MET A 263 11.78 -5.89 7.26
C MET A 263 11.39 -4.51 6.76
N VAL A 264 10.40 -4.40 5.86
CA VAL A 264 9.92 -3.11 5.36
C VAL A 264 9.01 -2.44 6.38
N CYS A 265 8.02 -3.19 6.89
CA CYS A 265 7.11 -2.74 7.95
C CYS A 265 7.21 -3.67 9.16
N PRO A 266 8.07 -3.35 10.13
CA PRO A 266 8.33 -4.23 11.27
C PRO A 266 7.07 -4.63 12.04
N PRO A 267 7.00 -5.89 12.55
CA PRO A 267 5.81 -6.41 13.22
C PRO A 267 5.33 -5.63 14.44
N VAL A 268 6.16 -4.78 15.00
CA VAL A 268 5.79 -3.92 16.15
C VAL A 268 4.63 -2.98 15.81
N SER A 269 4.58 -2.48 14.56
CA SER A 269 3.47 -1.60 14.12
C SER A 269 2.13 -2.34 14.10
N ALA A 270 2.13 -3.59 13.63
CA ALA A 270 0.94 -4.44 13.65
C ALA A 270 0.52 -4.82 15.08
N TRP A 271 1.50 -5.03 15.96
CA TRP A 271 1.26 -5.31 17.38
C TRP A 271 0.64 -4.12 18.08
N ASP A 272 1.19 -2.91 17.89
CA ASP A 272 0.66 -1.68 18.47
C ASP A 272 -0.79 -1.44 18.01
N LEU A 273 -1.05 -1.57 16.71
CA LEU A 273 -2.40 -1.39 16.16
C LEU A 273 -3.40 -2.41 16.72
N ALA A 274 -3.02 -3.69 16.78
CA ALA A 274 -3.88 -4.75 17.30
C ALA A 274 -4.19 -4.61 18.78
N ARG A 275 -3.22 -4.14 19.58
CA ARG A 275 -3.41 -3.88 21.01
C ARG A 275 -4.49 -2.83 21.27
N ASP A 276 -4.55 -1.80 20.44
CA ASP A 276 -5.47 -0.67 20.60
C ASP A 276 -6.82 -0.90 19.88
N TRP A 277 -6.95 -2.02 19.15
CA TRP A 277 -8.16 -2.39 18.38
C TRP A 277 -8.75 -3.73 18.85
N PRO A 278 -9.65 -3.74 19.87
CA PRO A 278 -10.17 -4.99 20.46
C PRO A 278 -10.92 -5.92 19.50
N ALA A 279 -11.54 -5.37 18.45
CA ALA A 279 -12.21 -6.17 17.42
C ALA A 279 -11.24 -6.69 16.34
N ALA A 280 -9.95 -6.34 16.40
CA ALA A 280 -8.97 -6.82 15.45
C ALA A 280 -8.37 -8.17 15.86
N ARG A 281 -8.22 -9.06 14.89
CA ARG A 281 -7.48 -10.31 15.03
C ARG A 281 -6.13 -10.19 14.34
N LEU A 282 -5.03 -10.28 15.08
CA LEU A 282 -3.68 -10.33 14.54
C LEU A 282 -3.30 -11.77 14.16
N VAL A 283 -2.93 -11.96 12.90
CA VAL A 283 -2.42 -13.21 12.33
C VAL A 283 -0.95 -13.02 12.00
N MET A 284 -0.07 -13.53 12.86
CA MET A 284 1.37 -13.50 12.64
C MET A 284 1.78 -14.71 11.79
N VAL A 285 2.31 -14.46 10.58
CA VAL A 285 2.82 -15.51 9.67
C VAL A 285 4.29 -15.78 10.01
N PRO A 286 4.63 -16.96 10.54
CA PRO A 286 5.93 -17.20 11.19
C PRO A 286 7.12 -17.25 10.22
N ASP A 287 6.89 -17.53 8.95
CA ASP A 287 7.89 -17.81 7.92
C ASP A 287 7.75 -16.87 6.70
N ALA A 288 7.39 -15.61 6.93
CA ALA A 288 7.18 -14.64 5.86
C ALA A 288 7.75 -13.25 6.19
N GLY A 289 8.10 -12.52 5.15
CA GLY A 289 8.46 -11.10 5.16
C GLY A 289 7.29 -10.19 4.80
N HIS A 290 7.57 -9.15 3.98
CA HIS A 290 6.63 -8.10 3.64
C HIS A 290 5.66 -8.46 2.51
N SER A 291 6.14 -9.16 1.48
CA SER A 291 5.38 -9.32 0.23
C SER A 291 4.05 -10.06 0.43
N ALA A 292 2.95 -9.48 -0.07
CA ALA A 292 1.64 -10.14 -0.11
C ALA A 292 1.63 -11.46 -0.90
N MET A 293 2.63 -11.67 -1.77
CA MET A 293 2.76 -12.84 -2.62
C MET A 293 3.63 -13.95 -2.02
N GLU A 294 4.13 -13.78 -0.79
CA GLU A 294 4.73 -14.90 -0.07
C GLU A 294 3.67 -15.93 0.33
N PRO A 295 3.95 -17.23 0.22
CA PRO A 295 2.93 -18.27 0.38
C PRO A 295 2.13 -18.15 1.67
N GLY A 296 2.78 -17.98 2.81
CA GLY A 296 2.11 -17.85 4.11
C GLY A 296 1.21 -16.62 4.22
N ILE A 297 1.68 -15.46 3.73
CA ILE A 297 0.90 -14.21 3.72
C ILE A 297 -0.32 -14.37 2.81
N ARG A 298 -0.11 -14.87 1.61
CA ARG A 298 -1.16 -15.08 0.59
C ARG A 298 -2.27 -15.99 1.10
N LEU A 299 -1.90 -17.12 1.73
CA LEU A 299 -2.85 -18.04 2.35
C LEU A 299 -3.63 -17.38 3.49
N ALA A 300 -2.95 -16.61 4.34
CA ALA A 300 -3.59 -15.91 5.46
C ALA A 300 -4.56 -14.82 4.98
N LEU A 301 -4.21 -14.07 3.93
CA LEU A 301 -5.08 -13.05 3.34
C LEU A 301 -6.34 -13.66 2.70
N VAL A 302 -6.20 -14.74 1.94
CA VAL A 302 -7.36 -15.45 1.37
C VAL A 302 -8.22 -16.03 2.48
N ALA A 303 -7.63 -16.64 3.51
CA ALA A 303 -8.38 -17.16 4.66
C ALA A 303 -9.11 -16.06 5.44
N ALA A 304 -8.53 -14.86 5.53
CA ALA A 304 -9.18 -13.69 6.14
C ALA A 304 -10.43 -13.29 5.37
N MET A 305 -10.34 -13.19 4.03
CA MET A 305 -11.48 -12.85 3.17
C MET A 305 -12.56 -13.93 3.19
N GLU A 306 -12.19 -15.21 3.23
CA GLU A 306 -13.14 -16.33 3.37
C GLU A 306 -13.85 -16.31 4.72
N GLY A 307 -13.13 -15.98 5.80
CA GLY A 307 -13.72 -15.88 7.13
C GLY A 307 -14.77 -14.76 7.25
N LEU A 308 -14.53 -13.62 6.60
CA LEU A 308 -15.47 -12.48 6.62
C LEU A 308 -16.80 -12.76 5.91
N LYS A 309 -16.88 -13.75 5.02
CA LYS A 309 -18.14 -14.10 4.34
C LYS A 309 -19.24 -14.52 5.31
N ALA A 310 -18.87 -15.14 6.44
CA ALA A 310 -19.84 -15.57 7.44
C ALA A 310 -20.41 -14.40 8.25
N ASP A 311 -19.66 -13.30 8.35
CA ASP A 311 -19.99 -12.14 9.19
C ASP A 311 -20.67 -11.01 8.38
N LEU A 312 -20.57 -11.05 7.05
CA LEU A 312 -21.05 -10.01 6.14
C LEU A 312 -22.07 -10.60 5.14
N HIS A 313 -23.33 -10.58 5.53
CA HIS A 313 -24.48 -11.02 4.71
C HIS A 313 -25.33 -9.84 4.25
#